data_720c0a7ed3b30151a121727c7ec9baf3
#
_entry.id   720c0a7ed3b30151a121727c7ec9baf3
#
_cell.length_a   1.000
_cell.length_b   1.000
_cell.length_c   1.000
_cell.angle_alpha   90.00
_cell.angle_beta   90.00
_cell.angle_gamma   90.00
#
_symmetry.space_group_name_H-M   'P 1'
#
loop_
_entity.id
_entity.type
_entity.pdbx_description
1 polymer ?
#
loop_
_entity_poly.entity_id
_entity_poly.type
_entity_poly.pdbx_seq_one_letter_code
_entity_poly.pdbx_strand_id
1 'polypeptide(L)'
;MQPERPIDYSNSEVSPDILKASGKTREQFLADQQLSSLAFTEEKLKQCEGIPGDAIKETSRWLKEAAEGGDTYARLAYYNYMDIIVGDQQEQTASTAKVKQFNDDSFRYIKSVADTGNPDGLFTLGTAYERGIITPKDPILAYAYKKAAGQLTPIGGNEHILDNMAQSMTPSDLRKANQLAAMLTQRSKK
;
A
#
# COMPACT_ATOMS: atom_id res chain seq x y z
N MET A 1 18.78 -10.42 -6.59
CA MET A 1 17.33 -10.38 -6.86
C MET A 1 17.08 -11.22 -8.09
N GLN A 2 16.39 -12.35 -7.99
CA GLN A 2 15.92 -13.02 -9.19
C GLN A 2 14.79 -12.15 -9.76
N PRO A 3 14.75 -11.91 -11.10
CA PRO A 3 13.63 -11.20 -11.69
C PRO A 3 12.35 -11.96 -11.36
N GLU A 4 11.34 -11.22 -10.90
CA GLU A 4 10.01 -11.79 -10.72
C GLU A 4 9.62 -12.47 -12.03
N ARG A 5 9.24 -13.74 -11.94
CA ARG A 5 8.78 -14.46 -13.14
C ARG A 5 7.52 -13.78 -13.64
N PRO A 6 7.35 -13.64 -14.95
CA PRO A 6 6.10 -13.13 -15.51
C PRO A 6 4.92 -13.90 -14.93
N ILE A 7 3.87 -13.20 -14.56
CA ILE A 7 2.65 -13.84 -14.03
C ILE A 7 2.05 -14.70 -15.14
N ASP A 8 1.85 -15.97 -14.85
CA ASP A 8 1.13 -16.88 -15.75
C ASP A 8 -0.38 -16.75 -15.53
N TYR A 9 -1.05 -16.18 -16.50
CA TYR A 9 -2.51 -15.97 -16.49
C TYR A 9 -3.30 -17.11 -17.10
N SER A 10 -2.68 -18.19 -17.59
CA SER A 10 -3.35 -19.27 -18.35
C SER A 10 -4.53 -19.90 -17.60
N ASN A 11 -4.43 -20.00 -16.27
CA ASN A 11 -5.45 -20.59 -15.40
C ASN A 11 -6.32 -19.54 -14.69
N SER A 12 -6.21 -18.24 -15.03
CA SER A 12 -6.98 -17.20 -14.39
C SER A 12 -8.45 -17.25 -14.79
N GLU A 13 -9.34 -17.15 -13.80
CA GLU A 13 -10.76 -16.95 -14.07
C GLU A 13 -11.00 -15.50 -14.49
N VAL A 14 -11.75 -15.32 -15.57
CA VAL A 14 -12.13 -14.00 -16.09
C VAL A 14 -13.65 -13.86 -16.04
N SER A 15 -14.14 -12.83 -15.40
CA SER A 15 -15.57 -12.56 -15.31
C SER A 15 -16.20 -12.40 -16.70
N PRO A 16 -17.39 -12.98 -16.96
CA PRO A 16 -18.13 -12.80 -18.21
C PRO A 16 -18.38 -11.33 -18.57
N ASP A 17 -18.57 -10.47 -17.56
CA ASP A 17 -18.80 -9.05 -17.79
C ASP A 17 -17.56 -8.34 -18.32
N ILE A 18 -16.37 -8.73 -17.88
CA ILE A 18 -15.09 -8.20 -18.38
C ILE A 18 -14.90 -8.64 -19.83
N LEU A 19 -15.17 -9.89 -20.16
CA LEU A 19 -15.08 -10.41 -21.54
C LEU A 19 -16.05 -9.67 -22.46
N LYS A 20 -17.28 -9.47 -22.03
CA LYS A 20 -18.30 -8.71 -22.77
C LYS A 20 -17.87 -7.25 -23.00
N ALA A 21 -17.35 -6.60 -21.97
CA ALA A 21 -16.88 -5.22 -22.06
C ALA A 21 -15.66 -5.07 -22.98
N SER A 22 -14.76 -6.06 -22.99
CA SER A 22 -13.55 -6.05 -23.81
C SER A 22 -13.81 -6.43 -25.28
N GLY A 23 -14.94 -7.08 -25.59
CA GLY A 23 -15.25 -7.64 -26.91
C GLY A 23 -14.33 -8.79 -27.33
N LYS A 24 -13.62 -9.42 -26.39
CA LYS A 24 -12.62 -10.47 -26.65
C LYS A 24 -13.08 -11.83 -26.13
N THR A 25 -12.59 -12.91 -26.75
CA THR A 25 -12.69 -14.23 -26.13
C THR A 25 -11.80 -14.31 -24.89
N ARG A 26 -12.08 -15.26 -23.99
CA ARG A 26 -11.23 -15.49 -22.81
C ARG A 26 -9.77 -15.71 -23.19
N GLU A 27 -9.51 -16.51 -24.22
CA GLU A 27 -8.16 -16.81 -24.69
C GLU A 27 -7.43 -15.55 -25.19
N GLN A 28 -8.11 -14.71 -25.98
CA GLN A 28 -7.55 -13.45 -26.46
C GLN A 28 -7.27 -12.49 -25.29
N PHE A 29 -8.18 -12.40 -24.33
CA PHE A 29 -8.01 -11.54 -23.17
C PHE A 29 -6.80 -11.98 -22.32
N LEU A 30 -6.68 -13.28 -22.04
CA LEU A 30 -5.54 -13.81 -21.27
C LEU A 30 -4.21 -13.68 -22.01
N ALA A 31 -4.19 -13.88 -23.33
CA ALA A 31 -3.01 -13.66 -24.15
C ALA A 31 -2.54 -12.20 -24.10
N ASP A 32 -3.44 -11.23 -24.17
CA ASP A 32 -3.12 -9.80 -24.05
C ASP A 32 -2.59 -9.46 -22.65
N GLN A 33 -3.16 -10.04 -21.60
CA GLN A 33 -2.66 -9.86 -20.23
C GLN A 33 -1.24 -10.42 -20.08
N GLN A 34 -0.98 -11.59 -20.66
CA GLN A 34 0.35 -12.20 -20.64
C GLN A 34 1.38 -11.34 -21.38
N LEU A 35 1.04 -10.84 -22.57
CA LEU A 35 1.91 -9.94 -23.33
C LEU A 35 2.18 -8.63 -22.60
N SER A 36 1.17 -8.05 -21.96
CA SER A 36 1.32 -6.83 -21.17
C SER A 36 2.21 -7.06 -19.96
N SER A 37 2.08 -8.20 -19.28
CA SER A 37 2.94 -8.57 -18.15
C SER A 37 4.40 -8.78 -18.58
N LEU A 38 4.62 -9.42 -19.72
CA LEU A 38 5.97 -9.61 -20.28
C LEU A 38 6.61 -8.26 -20.62
N ALA A 39 5.90 -7.40 -21.36
CA ALA A 39 6.40 -6.08 -21.73
C ALA A 39 6.74 -5.21 -20.51
N PHE A 40 5.89 -5.25 -19.48
CA PHE A 40 6.14 -4.55 -18.23
C PHE A 40 7.39 -5.09 -17.49
N THR A 41 7.57 -6.42 -17.49
CA THR A 41 8.75 -7.07 -16.88
C THR A 41 10.02 -6.71 -17.62
N GLU A 42 10.01 -6.74 -18.97
CA GLU A 42 11.14 -6.34 -19.81
C GLU A 42 11.53 -4.86 -19.60
N GLU A 43 10.52 -3.97 -19.54
CA GLU A 43 10.76 -2.56 -19.27
C GLU A 43 11.40 -2.33 -17.92
N LYS A 44 10.92 -3.01 -16.86
CA LYS A 44 11.54 -2.97 -15.53
C LYS A 44 12.96 -3.51 -15.52
N LEU A 45 13.23 -4.61 -16.23
CA LEU A 45 14.58 -5.17 -16.33
C LEU A 45 15.53 -4.18 -16.98
N LYS A 46 15.12 -3.50 -18.07
CA LYS A 46 15.93 -2.45 -18.71
C LYS A 46 16.22 -1.29 -17.77
N GLN A 47 15.25 -0.87 -16.94
CA GLN A 47 15.47 0.18 -15.94
C GLN A 47 16.46 -0.23 -14.88
N CYS A 48 16.64 -1.54 -14.62
CA CYS A 48 17.61 -2.07 -13.68
C CYS A 48 18.99 -2.37 -14.31
N GLU A 49 19.11 -2.29 -15.65
CA GLU A 49 20.40 -2.49 -16.33
C GLU A 49 21.44 -1.46 -15.86
N GLY A 50 22.60 -1.94 -15.46
CA GLY A 50 23.69 -1.08 -14.99
C GLY A 50 23.61 -0.69 -13.51
N ILE A 51 22.58 -1.11 -12.76
CA ILE A 51 22.57 -0.93 -11.31
C ILE A 51 23.54 -1.93 -10.67
N PRO A 52 24.56 -1.47 -9.96
CA PRO A 52 25.50 -2.38 -9.27
C PRO A 52 24.77 -3.29 -8.29
N GLY A 53 25.22 -4.55 -8.18
CA GLY A 53 24.59 -5.52 -7.28
C GLY A 53 24.65 -5.14 -5.79
N ASP A 54 25.55 -4.26 -5.41
CA ASP A 54 25.67 -3.67 -4.07
C ASP A 54 24.72 -2.49 -3.82
N ALA A 55 24.16 -1.89 -4.87
CA ALA A 55 23.15 -0.82 -4.74
C ALA A 55 21.92 -1.27 -3.95
N ILE A 56 21.58 -2.57 -4.01
CA ILE A 56 20.49 -3.13 -3.20
C ILE A 56 20.81 -3.03 -1.70
N LYS A 57 22.07 -3.22 -1.30
CA LYS A 57 22.51 -3.09 0.10
C LYS A 57 22.41 -1.65 0.59
N GLU A 58 22.59 -0.69 -0.32
CA GLU A 58 22.48 0.74 -0.02
C GLU A 58 21.02 1.24 -0.03
N THR A 59 20.10 0.51 -0.66
CA THR A 59 18.68 0.93 -0.81
C THR A 59 18.04 1.21 0.55
N SER A 60 18.28 0.37 1.55
CA SER A 60 17.73 0.56 2.90
C SER A 60 18.22 1.86 3.54
N ARG A 61 19.50 2.19 3.36
CA ARG A 61 20.10 3.42 3.86
C ARG A 61 19.50 4.64 3.16
N TRP A 62 19.51 4.66 1.84
CA TRP A 62 18.98 5.79 1.06
C TRP A 62 17.50 6.03 1.33
N LEU A 63 16.69 4.96 1.39
CA LEU A 63 15.28 5.07 1.68
C LEU A 63 15.05 5.67 3.08
N LYS A 64 15.83 5.23 4.07
CA LYS A 64 15.76 5.76 5.44
C LYS A 64 16.18 7.22 5.48
N GLU A 65 17.29 7.58 4.87
CA GLU A 65 17.79 8.96 4.81
C GLU A 65 16.77 9.89 4.13
N ALA A 66 16.16 9.47 3.02
CA ALA A 66 15.12 10.23 2.33
C ALA A 66 13.87 10.39 3.20
N ALA A 67 13.41 9.33 3.87
CA ALA A 67 12.26 9.39 4.77
C ALA A 67 12.52 10.31 5.99
N GLU A 68 13.71 10.25 6.57
CA GLU A 68 14.15 11.14 7.65
C GLU A 68 14.27 12.60 7.16
N GLY A 69 14.76 12.79 5.93
CA GLY A 69 14.83 14.09 5.25
C GLY A 69 13.48 14.70 4.91
N GLY A 70 12.39 13.95 5.07
CA GLY A 70 11.03 14.46 4.89
C GLY A 70 10.41 14.13 3.53
N ASP A 71 11.07 13.34 2.69
CA ASP A 71 10.50 12.92 1.42
C ASP A 71 9.22 12.10 1.63
N THR A 72 8.12 12.59 1.06
CA THR A 72 6.80 12.02 1.26
C THR A 72 6.69 10.61 0.68
N TYR A 73 7.27 10.40 -0.52
CA TYR A 73 7.23 9.10 -1.16
C TYR A 73 8.03 8.07 -0.36
N ALA A 74 9.24 8.42 0.05
CA ALA A 74 10.09 7.55 0.87
C ALA A 74 9.41 7.18 2.20
N ARG A 75 8.74 8.15 2.86
CA ARG A 75 7.97 7.91 4.09
C ARG A 75 6.83 6.93 3.88
N LEU A 76 6.09 7.05 2.79
CA LEU A 76 4.98 6.16 2.48
C LEU A 76 5.44 4.80 1.96
N ALA A 77 6.58 4.75 1.27
CA ALA A 77 7.12 3.51 0.73
C ALA A 77 7.84 2.65 1.78
N TYR A 78 8.41 3.27 2.83
CA TYR A 78 9.31 2.62 3.79
C TYR A 78 8.79 1.29 4.34
N TYR A 79 7.51 1.22 4.71
CA TYR A 79 6.92 0.03 5.31
C TYR A 79 6.80 -1.18 4.36
N ASN A 80 6.96 -0.98 3.04
CA ASN A 80 6.95 -2.06 2.05
C ASN A 80 8.32 -2.76 1.91
N TYR A 81 9.36 -2.24 2.54
CA TYR A 81 10.74 -2.69 2.35
C TYR A 81 11.32 -3.42 3.58
N MET A 82 10.46 -4.13 4.32
CA MET A 82 10.86 -4.86 5.51
C MET A 82 11.99 -5.86 5.22
N ASP A 83 11.88 -6.61 4.13
CA ASP A 83 12.86 -7.63 3.74
C ASP A 83 14.25 -7.03 3.44
N ILE A 84 14.28 -5.78 2.95
CA ILE A 84 15.54 -5.07 2.66
C ILE A 84 16.10 -4.39 3.92
N ILE A 85 15.22 -3.88 4.80
CA ILE A 85 15.63 -3.08 5.97
C ILE A 85 15.95 -3.96 7.17
N VAL A 86 15.13 -4.98 7.41
CA VAL A 86 15.27 -5.89 8.57
C VAL A 86 15.98 -7.17 8.17
N GLY A 87 15.75 -7.65 6.94
CA GLY A 87 16.25 -8.90 6.42
C GLY A 87 15.14 -9.89 6.08
N ASP A 88 15.53 -11.10 5.69
CA ASP A 88 14.61 -12.15 5.32
C ASP A 88 13.76 -12.67 6.52
N GLN A 89 12.84 -13.59 6.26
CA GLN A 89 11.95 -14.15 7.28
C GLN A 89 12.71 -14.77 8.47
N GLN A 90 13.87 -15.33 8.25
CA GLN A 90 14.71 -15.91 9.31
C GLN A 90 15.32 -14.82 10.19
N GLU A 91 15.84 -13.76 9.59
CA GLU A 91 16.39 -12.59 10.29
C GLU A 91 15.30 -11.83 11.04
N GLN A 92 14.11 -11.67 10.46
CA GLN A 92 12.95 -11.07 11.11
C GLN A 92 12.52 -11.86 12.34
N THR A 93 12.53 -13.20 12.25
CA THR A 93 12.22 -14.07 13.39
C THR A 93 13.29 -14.00 14.47
N ALA A 94 14.57 -13.91 14.08
CA ALA A 94 15.68 -13.86 15.00
C ALA A 94 15.85 -12.49 15.70
N SER A 95 15.31 -11.41 15.14
CA SER A 95 15.53 -10.04 15.64
C SER A 95 14.25 -9.26 15.88
N THR A 96 13.51 -9.64 16.92
CA THR A 96 12.28 -8.94 17.36
C THR A 96 12.50 -7.42 17.57
N ALA A 97 13.68 -7.03 18.05
CA ALA A 97 14.01 -5.61 18.26
C ALA A 97 14.09 -4.82 16.94
N LYS A 98 14.70 -5.39 15.89
CA LYS A 98 14.75 -4.76 14.56
C LYS A 98 13.37 -4.65 13.94
N VAL A 99 12.55 -5.70 14.04
CA VAL A 99 11.16 -5.69 13.57
C VAL A 99 10.36 -4.61 14.29
N LYS A 100 10.50 -4.52 15.62
CA LYS A 100 9.83 -3.48 16.39
C LYS A 100 10.27 -2.08 15.95
N GLN A 101 11.57 -1.84 15.82
CA GLN A 101 12.10 -0.56 15.36
C GLN A 101 11.57 -0.19 13.97
N PHE A 102 11.56 -1.15 13.04
CA PHE A 102 11.00 -0.97 11.69
C PHE A 102 9.51 -0.58 11.76
N ASN A 103 8.72 -1.25 12.57
CA ASN A 103 7.30 -0.96 12.73
C ASN A 103 7.07 0.45 13.34
N ASP A 104 7.85 0.81 14.36
CA ASP A 104 7.77 2.13 15.01
C ASP A 104 8.16 3.25 14.01
N ASP A 105 9.23 3.07 13.25
CA ASP A 105 9.66 4.02 12.21
C ASP A 105 8.62 4.12 11.08
N SER A 106 8.12 3.00 10.58
CA SER A 106 7.09 2.94 9.53
C SER A 106 5.82 3.69 9.96
N PHE A 107 5.34 3.42 11.18
CA PHE A 107 4.17 4.12 11.72
C PHE A 107 4.41 5.61 11.85
N ARG A 108 5.56 6.03 12.39
CA ARG A 108 5.94 7.44 12.54
C ARG A 108 5.99 8.17 11.21
N TYR A 109 6.58 7.56 10.18
CA TYR A 109 6.66 8.14 8.83
C TYR A 109 5.28 8.29 8.19
N ILE A 110 4.48 7.24 8.15
CA ILE A 110 3.13 7.27 7.57
C ILE A 110 2.27 8.30 8.31
N LYS A 111 2.31 8.28 9.65
CA LYS A 111 1.57 9.23 10.48
C LYS A 111 1.97 10.67 10.18
N SER A 112 3.26 10.95 10.04
CA SER A 112 3.74 12.30 9.73
C SER A 112 3.20 12.83 8.40
N VAL A 113 3.04 11.97 7.38
CA VAL A 113 2.43 12.33 6.10
C VAL A 113 0.91 12.50 6.24
N ALA A 114 0.25 11.61 6.96
CA ALA A 114 -1.20 11.72 7.22
C ALA A 114 -1.56 12.99 8.01
N ASP A 115 -0.72 13.40 8.95
CA ASP A 115 -0.93 14.60 9.77
C ASP A 115 -0.88 15.91 8.95
N THR A 116 -0.24 15.90 7.77
CA THR A 116 -0.32 17.03 6.82
C THR A 116 -1.63 17.09 6.04
N GLY A 117 -2.49 16.09 6.19
CA GLY A 117 -3.72 15.95 5.41
C GLY A 117 -3.51 15.37 4.00
N ASN A 118 -2.34 14.82 3.72
CA ASN A 118 -2.05 14.16 2.45
C ASN A 118 -2.98 12.93 2.27
N PRO A 119 -3.74 12.82 1.17
CA PRO A 119 -4.71 11.72 0.99
C PRO A 119 -4.07 10.34 0.98
N ASP A 120 -2.88 10.18 0.38
CA ASP A 120 -2.17 8.91 0.34
C ASP A 120 -1.68 8.52 1.74
N GLY A 121 -1.21 9.51 2.51
CA GLY A 121 -0.85 9.31 3.91
C GLY A 121 -2.02 8.88 4.77
N LEU A 122 -3.17 9.53 4.61
CA LEU A 122 -4.41 9.16 5.31
C LEU A 122 -4.85 7.74 4.92
N PHE A 123 -4.87 7.42 3.63
CA PHE A 123 -5.26 6.09 3.16
C PHE A 123 -4.31 5.00 3.68
N THR A 124 -3.00 5.24 3.61
CA THR A 124 -1.97 4.30 4.08
C THR A 124 -2.07 4.09 5.59
N LEU A 125 -2.30 5.16 6.37
CA LEU A 125 -2.50 5.04 7.82
C LEU A 125 -3.77 4.28 8.15
N GLY A 126 -4.86 4.50 7.41
CA GLY A 126 -6.09 3.71 7.52
C GLY A 126 -5.85 2.23 7.24
N THR A 127 -5.03 1.91 6.25
CA THR A 127 -4.64 0.53 5.93
C THR A 127 -3.76 -0.09 7.03
N ALA A 128 -2.88 0.69 7.66
CA ALA A 128 -2.08 0.24 8.79
C ALA A 128 -2.97 -0.19 9.98
N TYR A 129 -3.97 0.62 10.33
CA TYR A 129 -4.95 0.28 11.38
C TYR A 129 -5.86 -0.90 11.01
N GLU A 130 -6.22 -1.05 9.73
CA GLU A 130 -7.02 -2.19 9.26
C GLU A 130 -6.26 -3.51 9.38
N ARG A 131 -5.01 -3.53 8.93
CA ARG A 131 -4.18 -4.75 8.90
C ARG A 131 -3.61 -5.12 10.26
N GLY A 132 -3.26 -4.13 11.07
CA GLY A 132 -2.66 -4.36 12.38
C GLY A 132 -1.22 -4.89 12.31
N ILE A 133 -0.47 -4.53 11.27
CA ILE A 133 0.92 -5.01 11.06
C ILE A 133 1.93 -4.13 11.80
N ILE A 134 1.89 -2.82 11.55
CA ILE A 134 2.82 -1.84 12.15
C ILE A 134 2.19 -1.09 13.33
N THR A 135 0.92 -1.30 13.61
CA THR A 135 0.16 -0.74 14.72
C THR A 135 -0.97 -1.69 15.08
N PRO A 136 -1.48 -1.73 16.32
CA PRO A 136 -2.65 -2.52 16.66
C PRO A 136 -3.85 -2.20 15.77
N LYS A 137 -4.65 -3.22 15.46
CA LYS A 137 -5.90 -3.03 14.70
C LYS A 137 -6.85 -2.10 15.43
N ASP A 138 -7.40 -1.15 14.66
CA ASP A 138 -8.47 -0.27 15.11
C ASP A 138 -9.43 0.00 13.94
N PRO A 139 -10.60 -0.66 13.90
CA PRO A 139 -11.55 -0.51 12.80
C PRO A 139 -12.16 0.89 12.72
N ILE A 140 -12.26 1.61 13.85
CA ILE A 140 -12.79 2.98 13.87
C ILE A 140 -11.80 3.93 13.19
N LEU A 141 -10.52 3.85 13.57
CA LEU A 141 -9.45 4.63 12.95
C LEU A 141 -9.27 4.24 11.47
N ALA A 142 -9.26 2.94 11.16
CA ALA A 142 -9.14 2.45 9.79
C ALA A 142 -10.21 3.06 8.87
N TYR A 143 -11.48 2.98 9.27
CA TYR A 143 -12.59 3.56 8.53
C TYR A 143 -12.46 5.07 8.39
N ALA A 144 -12.19 5.77 9.50
CA ALA A 144 -12.13 7.23 9.54
C ALA A 144 -11.04 7.78 8.61
N TYR A 145 -9.83 7.22 8.65
CA TYR A 145 -8.71 7.64 7.81
C TYR A 145 -8.95 7.35 6.33
N LYS A 146 -9.46 6.16 5.97
CA LYS A 146 -9.80 5.84 4.58
C LYS A 146 -10.92 6.72 4.03
N LYS A 147 -11.93 7.00 4.84
CA LYS A 147 -13.02 7.91 4.46
C LYS A 147 -12.53 9.33 4.24
N ALA A 148 -11.71 9.86 5.14
CA ALA A 148 -11.12 11.18 4.97
C ALA A 148 -10.28 11.27 3.70
N ALA A 149 -9.45 10.26 3.40
CA ALA A 149 -8.68 10.19 2.17
C ALA A 149 -9.58 10.29 0.92
N GLY A 150 -10.64 9.47 0.85
CA GLY A 150 -11.58 9.47 -0.27
C GLY A 150 -12.40 10.77 -0.42
N GLN A 151 -12.60 11.51 0.67
CA GLN A 151 -13.25 12.84 0.63
C GLN A 151 -12.33 13.94 0.10
N LEU A 152 -11.02 13.78 0.20
CA LEU A 152 -10.03 14.72 -0.30
C LEU A 152 -9.64 14.43 -1.75
N THR A 153 -9.55 13.16 -2.09
CA THR A 153 -9.22 12.71 -3.45
C THR A 153 -9.99 11.42 -3.75
N PRO A 154 -10.77 11.36 -4.85
CA PRO A 154 -11.45 10.13 -5.22
C PRO A 154 -10.45 8.99 -5.42
N ILE A 155 -10.61 7.92 -4.65
CA ILE A 155 -9.79 6.71 -4.73
C ILE A 155 -10.68 5.60 -5.28
N GLY A 156 -10.33 5.05 -6.44
CA GLY A 156 -11.11 3.99 -7.07
C GLY A 156 -11.33 2.80 -6.14
N GLY A 157 -12.58 2.33 -6.04
CA GLY A 157 -12.95 1.20 -5.18
C GLY A 157 -13.03 1.51 -3.67
N ASN A 158 -12.68 2.71 -3.23
CA ASN A 158 -12.71 3.06 -1.80
C ASN A 158 -14.12 3.02 -1.21
N GLU A 159 -15.14 3.38 -1.98
CA GLU A 159 -16.56 3.31 -1.52
C GLU A 159 -16.93 1.88 -1.14
N HIS A 160 -16.62 0.91 -2.00
CA HIS A 160 -16.90 -0.50 -1.72
C HIS A 160 -16.15 -1.03 -0.48
N ILE A 161 -14.91 -0.58 -0.29
CA ILE A 161 -14.13 -0.91 0.93
C ILE A 161 -14.83 -0.33 2.17
N LEU A 162 -15.26 0.92 2.12
CA LEU A 162 -15.94 1.58 3.22
C LEU A 162 -17.30 0.95 3.54
N ASP A 163 -18.06 0.54 2.53
CA ASP A 163 -19.34 -0.16 2.72
C ASP A 163 -19.14 -1.49 3.44
N ASN A 164 -18.15 -2.29 3.02
CA ASN A 164 -17.82 -3.56 3.68
C ASN A 164 -17.36 -3.34 5.14
N MET A 165 -16.55 -2.32 5.40
CA MET A 165 -16.14 -1.98 6.76
C MET A 165 -17.32 -1.54 7.62
N ALA A 166 -18.20 -0.69 7.07
CA ALA A 166 -19.39 -0.20 7.79
C ALA A 166 -20.34 -1.32 8.21
N GLN A 167 -20.51 -2.36 7.38
CA GLN A 167 -21.36 -3.53 7.69
C GLN A 167 -20.85 -4.32 8.90
N SER A 168 -19.57 -4.29 9.18
CA SER A 168 -18.93 -4.98 10.31
C SER A 168 -18.89 -4.15 11.61
N MET A 169 -19.27 -2.85 11.55
CA MET A 169 -19.20 -1.93 12.68
C MET A 169 -20.51 -1.78 13.41
N THR A 170 -20.46 -1.52 14.72
CA THR A 170 -21.67 -1.10 15.44
C THR A 170 -22.12 0.31 15.00
N PRO A 171 -23.42 0.64 15.11
CA PRO A 171 -23.89 2.01 14.79
C PRO A 171 -23.18 3.09 15.63
N SER A 172 -22.76 2.78 16.86
CA SER A 172 -22.00 3.70 17.72
C SER A 172 -20.60 3.95 17.17
N ASP A 173 -19.88 2.90 16.79
CA ASP A 173 -18.50 3.01 16.29
C ASP A 173 -18.47 3.66 14.91
N LEU A 174 -19.45 3.36 14.05
CA LEU A 174 -19.61 4.02 12.76
C LEU A 174 -19.83 5.53 12.91
N ARG A 175 -20.63 5.96 13.92
CA ARG A 175 -20.79 7.39 14.23
C ARG A 175 -19.47 8.05 14.65
N LYS A 176 -18.72 7.41 15.56
CA LYS A 176 -17.38 7.90 15.99
C LYS A 176 -16.44 8.03 14.81
N ALA A 177 -16.37 7.00 13.96
CA ALA A 177 -15.53 6.99 12.78
C ALA A 177 -15.90 8.10 11.78
N ASN A 178 -17.19 8.34 11.55
CA ASN A 178 -17.67 9.43 10.69
C ASN A 178 -17.33 10.81 11.25
N GLN A 179 -17.45 11.02 12.55
CA GLN A 179 -17.06 12.27 13.20
C GLN A 179 -15.55 12.53 13.05
N LEU A 180 -14.74 11.51 13.28
CA LEU A 180 -13.29 11.61 13.11
C LEU A 180 -12.90 11.89 11.65
N ALA A 181 -13.52 11.22 10.68
CA ALA A 181 -13.29 11.48 9.26
C ALA A 181 -13.57 12.94 8.89
N ALA A 182 -14.68 13.50 9.37
CA ALA A 182 -15.01 14.90 9.15
C ALA A 182 -13.96 15.86 9.73
N MET A 183 -13.46 15.59 10.96
CA MET A 183 -12.40 16.39 11.57
C MET A 183 -11.09 16.31 10.77
N LEU A 184 -10.69 15.13 10.30
CA LEU A 184 -9.49 14.93 9.48
C LEU A 184 -9.59 15.71 8.17
N THR A 185 -10.73 15.64 7.49
CA THR A 185 -10.97 16.39 6.24
C THR A 185 -10.95 17.91 6.43
N GLN A 186 -11.45 18.40 7.56
CA GLN A 186 -11.41 19.85 7.85
C GLN A 186 -9.98 20.35 8.14
N ARG A 187 -9.14 19.56 8.80
CA ARG A 187 -7.73 19.91 9.05
C ARG A 187 -6.91 20.03 7.78
N SER A 188 -7.20 19.19 6.79
CA SER A 188 -6.48 19.15 5.49
C SER A 188 -6.80 20.35 4.58
N LYS A 189 -7.84 21.14 4.89
CA LYS A 189 -8.27 22.31 4.10
C LYS A 189 -7.70 23.63 4.62
N LYS A 190 -6.95 23.61 5.72
CA LYS A 190 -6.28 24.78 6.31
C LYS A 190 -4.81 24.82 5.92
#